data_dad0e80cd845df8eb52561408316fa15
#
_entry.id   dad0e80cd845df8eb52561408316fa15
#
_cell.length_a   1.000
_cell.length_b   1.000
_cell.length_c   1.000
_cell.angle_alpha   90.00
_cell.angle_beta   90.00
_cell.angle_gamma   90.00
#
_symmetry.space_group_name_H-M   'P 1'
#
loop_
_entity.id
_entity.type
_entity.pdbx_description
1 polymer ?
#
loop_
_entity_poly.entity_id
_entity_poly.type
_entity_poly.pdbx_seq_one_letter_code
_entity_poly.pdbx_strand_id
1 'polypeptide(L)'
;MAHHAHKEHSGENLISAARGALTAAGEQWTGMRGDVFEALAERDKPVSAYDIAESVGTRRGKRVAANSVYRILDLFVRTNLARRVESANAYLANSHPGCRHDCIFLICDECGQATHIDDDRLTGALVSAAHEAGFAEIRPVVELRGRCAACG
;
A
#
# COMPACT_ATOMS: atom_id res chain seq x y z
N MET A 1 25.18 -6.51 -8.22
CA MET A 1 24.01 -6.16 -7.43
C MET A 1 22.90 -5.79 -8.40
N ALA A 2 21.96 -6.69 -8.61
CA ALA A 2 20.83 -6.39 -9.46
C ALA A 2 19.79 -5.63 -8.65
N HIS A 3 19.84 -4.29 -8.71
CA HIS A 3 18.65 -3.52 -8.47
C HIS A 3 17.67 -3.90 -9.58
N HIS A 4 16.69 -4.72 -9.27
CA HIS A 4 15.56 -4.87 -10.15
C HIS A 4 14.88 -3.50 -10.19
N ALA A 5 15.18 -2.74 -11.24
CA ALA A 5 14.47 -1.51 -11.55
C ALA A 5 13.03 -1.90 -11.91
N HIS A 6 12.17 -1.98 -10.89
CA HIS A 6 10.75 -2.16 -11.10
C HIS A 6 10.21 -0.88 -11.72
N LYS A 7 9.45 -1.06 -12.80
CA LYS A 7 8.80 0.07 -13.47
C LYS A 7 7.70 0.61 -12.57
N GLU A 8 7.94 1.77 -12.00
CA GLU A 8 6.89 2.50 -11.28
C GLU A 8 5.80 2.94 -12.24
N HIS A 9 4.56 2.69 -11.85
CA HIS A 9 3.39 3.15 -12.57
C HIS A 9 2.83 4.40 -11.88
N SER A 10 2.38 5.35 -12.67
CA SER A 10 1.73 6.57 -12.18
C SER A 10 0.51 6.93 -13.01
N GLY A 11 -0.41 7.66 -12.43
CA GLY A 11 -1.60 8.15 -13.11
C GLY A 11 -2.46 7.04 -13.72
N GLU A 12 -2.91 7.23 -14.95
CA GLU A 12 -3.77 6.27 -15.65
C GLU A 12 -3.11 4.90 -15.87
N ASN A 13 -1.77 4.87 -16.01
CA ASN A 13 -1.02 3.63 -16.12
C ASN A 13 -1.09 2.81 -14.83
N LEU A 14 -1.07 3.47 -13.67
CA LEU A 14 -1.21 2.80 -12.38
C LEU A 14 -2.61 2.21 -12.21
N ILE A 15 -3.65 2.94 -12.59
CA ILE A 15 -5.04 2.47 -12.52
C ILE A 15 -5.22 1.25 -13.44
N SER A 16 -4.69 1.31 -14.65
CA SER A 16 -4.72 0.19 -15.59
C SER A 16 -3.97 -1.04 -15.07
N ALA A 17 -2.79 -0.85 -14.49
CA ALA A 17 -2.01 -1.93 -13.88
C ALA A 17 -2.74 -2.55 -12.68
N ALA A 18 -3.35 -1.73 -11.84
CA ALA A 18 -4.13 -2.17 -10.68
C ALA A 18 -5.37 -2.97 -11.12
N ARG A 19 -6.09 -2.48 -12.12
CA ARG A 19 -7.23 -3.21 -12.70
C ARG A 19 -6.83 -4.58 -13.22
N GLY A 20 -5.73 -4.65 -13.96
CA GLY A 20 -5.19 -5.92 -14.47
C GLY A 20 -4.80 -6.88 -13.35
N ALA A 21 -4.13 -6.39 -12.32
CA ALA A 21 -3.72 -7.20 -11.17
C ALA A 21 -4.94 -7.72 -10.38
N LEU A 22 -5.96 -6.89 -10.17
CA LEU A 22 -7.20 -7.31 -9.49
C LEU A 22 -7.94 -8.38 -10.29
N THR A 23 -8.07 -8.19 -11.60
CA THR A 23 -8.70 -9.15 -12.50
C THR A 23 -7.93 -10.48 -12.52
N ALA A 24 -6.61 -10.43 -12.56
CA ALA A 24 -5.75 -11.61 -12.49
C ALA A 24 -5.90 -12.37 -11.16
N ALA A 25 -6.27 -11.69 -10.09
CA ALA A 25 -6.57 -12.30 -8.79
C ALA A 25 -7.99 -12.90 -8.71
N GLY A 26 -8.77 -12.86 -9.80
CA GLY A 26 -10.14 -13.38 -9.85
C GLY A 26 -11.21 -12.43 -9.30
N GLU A 27 -10.87 -11.18 -9.10
CA GLU A 27 -11.74 -10.16 -8.53
C GLU A 27 -12.25 -9.18 -9.61
N GLN A 28 -13.45 -8.66 -9.41
CA GLN A 28 -14.03 -7.70 -10.34
C GLN A 28 -13.60 -6.27 -10.03
N TRP A 29 -13.33 -5.51 -11.07
CA TRP A 29 -13.13 -4.07 -10.98
C TRP A 29 -14.48 -3.36 -11.07
N THR A 30 -15.03 -2.97 -9.93
CA THR A 30 -16.30 -2.24 -9.87
C THR A 30 -16.04 -0.72 -9.85
N GLY A 31 -17.10 0.06 -10.15
CA GLY A 31 -17.00 1.52 -10.08
C GLY A 31 -16.54 2.03 -8.70
N MET A 32 -17.07 1.44 -7.62
CA MET A 32 -16.68 1.81 -6.26
C MET A 32 -15.22 1.46 -5.97
N ARG A 33 -14.77 0.29 -6.39
CA ARG A 33 -13.35 -0.11 -6.25
C ARG A 33 -12.43 0.82 -7.03
N GLY A 34 -12.83 1.22 -8.24
CA GLY A 34 -12.12 2.20 -9.03
C GLY A 34 -11.98 3.55 -8.33
N ASP A 35 -13.06 4.08 -7.81
CA ASP A 35 -13.07 5.37 -7.10
C ASP A 35 -12.21 5.35 -5.84
N VAL A 36 -12.25 4.25 -5.08
CA VAL A 36 -11.39 4.06 -3.89
C VAL A 36 -9.92 4.01 -4.29
N PHE A 37 -9.60 3.27 -5.36
CA PHE A 37 -8.21 3.19 -5.83
C PHE A 37 -7.68 4.53 -6.36
N GLU A 38 -8.47 5.26 -7.13
CA GLU A 38 -8.12 6.60 -7.61
C GLU A 38 -7.87 7.57 -6.45
N ALA A 39 -8.78 7.59 -5.47
CA ALA A 39 -8.61 8.42 -4.28
C ALA A 39 -7.35 8.08 -3.49
N LEU A 40 -6.97 6.79 -3.44
CA LEU A 40 -5.75 6.33 -2.82
C LEU A 40 -4.51 6.73 -3.63
N ALA A 41 -4.55 6.53 -4.95
CA ALA A 41 -3.42 6.78 -5.85
C ALA A 41 -3.06 8.27 -5.98
N GLU A 42 -3.99 9.17 -5.73
CA GLU A 42 -3.75 10.61 -5.72
C GLU A 42 -2.96 11.11 -4.51
N ARG A 43 -2.80 10.27 -3.49
CA ARG A 43 -2.12 10.64 -2.26
C ARG A 43 -0.66 10.24 -2.30
N ASP A 44 0.21 11.15 -1.89
CA ASP A 44 1.64 10.94 -1.71
C ASP A 44 2.02 10.55 -0.27
N LYS A 45 1.05 10.59 0.64
CA LYS A 45 1.19 10.22 2.05
C LYS A 45 0.18 9.12 2.40
N PRO A 46 0.45 8.31 3.43
CA PRO A 46 -0.54 7.36 3.94
C PRO A 46 -1.85 8.07 4.30
N VAL A 47 -2.96 7.47 3.93
CA VAL A 47 -4.29 8.03 4.12
C VAL A 47 -5.21 7.03 4.80
N SER A 48 -6.05 7.51 5.72
CA SER A 48 -7.00 6.68 6.45
C SER A 48 -8.17 6.25 5.56
N ALA A 49 -8.84 5.16 5.93
CA ALA A 49 -10.07 4.75 5.26
C ALA A 49 -11.18 5.79 5.39
N TYR A 50 -11.21 6.54 6.48
CA TYR A 50 -12.18 7.63 6.68
C TYR A 50 -11.97 8.76 5.66
N ASP A 51 -10.72 9.16 5.44
CA ASP A 51 -10.39 10.22 4.47
C ASP A 51 -10.68 9.76 3.04
N ILE A 52 -10.45 8.50 2.72
CA ILE A 52 -10.83 7.91 1.44
C ILE A 52 -12.34 7.90 1.28
N ALA A 53 -13.09 7.50 2.29
CA ALA A 53 -14.55 7.50 2.26
C ALA A 53 -15.13 8.90 2.02
N GLU A 54 -14.56 9.91 2.65
CA GLU A 54 -14.93 11.31 2.44
C GLU A 54 -14.64 11.77 1.01
N SER A 55 -13.45 11.50 0.50
CA SER A 55 -13.08 11.83 -0.88
C SER A 55 -14.00 11.19 -1.92
N VAL A 56 -14.28 9.90 -1.77
CA VAL A 56 -15.17 9.16 -2.68
C VAL A 56 -16.61 9.67 -2.55
N GLY A 57 -17.07 9.94 -1.34
CA GLY A 57 -18.40 10.50 -1.08
C GLY A 57 -18.58 11.86 -1.75
N THR A 58 -17.61 12.74 -1.67
CA THR A 58 -17.62 14.04 -2.34
C THR A 58 -17.71 13.90 -3.85
N ARG A 59 -16.93 13.00 -4.44
CA ARG A 59 -16.96 12.75 -5.89
C ARG A 59 -18.30 12.19 -6.37
N ARG A 60 -18.91 11.33 -5.57
CA ARG A 60 -20.19 10.68 -5.91
C ARG A 60 -21.41 11.51 -5.53
N GLY A 61 -21.22 12.60 -4.79
CA GLY A 61 -22.32 13.43 -4.28
C GLY A 61 -23.20 12.71 -3.26
N LYS A 62 -22.69 11.69 -2.58
CA LYS A 62 -23.40 10.93 -1.55
C LYS A 62 -22.45 10.37 -0.50
N ARG A 63 -22.96 10.15 0.69
CA ARG A 63 -22.18 9.55 1.78
C ARG A 63 -21.74 8.13 1.44
N VAL A 64 -20.47 7.85 1.69
CA VAL A 64 -19.89 6.52 1.59
C VAL A 64 -19.46 6.06 2.99
N ALA A 65 -19.89 4.86 3.38
CA ALA A 65 -19.57 4.31 4.68
C ALA A 65 -18.09 3.89 4.75
N ALA A 66 -17.41 4.26 5.82
CA ALA A 66 -16.02 3.87 6.05
C ALA A 66 -15.83 2.34 6.05
N ASN A 67 -16.80 1.58 6.60
CA ASN A 67 -16.73 0.11 6.60
C ASN A 67 -16.67 -0.48 5.18
N SER A 68 -17.37 0.11 4.22
CA SER A 68 -17.32 -0.32 2.82
C SER A 68 -15.94 -0.07 2.22
N VAL A 69 -15.33 1.07 2.57
CA VAL A 69 -13.98 1.43 2.14
C VAL A 69 -12.94 0.50 2.78
N TYR A 70 -13.05 0.18 4.07
CA TYR A 70 -12.16 -0.78 4.74
C TYR A 70 -12.16 -2.14 4.04
N ARG A 71 -13.32 -2.66 3.68
CA ARG A 71 -13.42 -3.95 2.96
C ARG A 71 -12.72 -3.91 1.60
N ILE A 72 -12.83 -2.80 0.89
CA ILE A 72 -12.17 -2.61 -0.40
C ILE A 72 -10.65 -2.47 -0.20
N LEU A 73 -10.21 -1.70 0.79
CA LEU A 73 -8.79 -1.55 1.10
C LEU A 73 -8.16 -2.87 1.56
N ASP A 74 -8.86 -3.67 2.37
CA ASP A 74 -8.41 -5.00 2.76
C ASP A 74 -8.25 -5.93 1.55
N LEU A 75 -9.20 -5.88 0.60
CA LEU A 75 -9.07 -6.58 -0.67
C LEU A 75 -7.84 -6.11 -1.45
N PHE A 76 -7.62 -4.81 -1.53
CA PHE A 76 -6.46 -4.25 -2.24
C PHE A 76 -5.13 -4.66 -1.60
N VAL A 77 -5.07 -4.73 -0.28
CA VAL A 77 -3.88 -5.22 0.42
C VAL A 77 -3.63 -6.70 0.10
N ARG A 78 -4.66 -7.55 0.15
CA ARG A 78 -4.55 -8.97 -0.17
C ARG A 78 -4.14 -9.24 -1.63
N THR A 79 -4.57 -8.38 -2.54
CA THR A 79 -4.29 -8.49 -3.97
C THR A 79 -3.11 -7.65 -4.43
N ASN A 80 -2.36 -7.08 -3.50
CA ASN A 80 -1.14 -6.30 -3.75
C ASN A 80 -1.36 -4.96 -4.50
N LEU A 81 -2.56 -4.42 -4.45
CA LEU A 81 -2.86 -3.10 -5.02
C LEU A 81 -2.55 -1.96 -4.04
N ALA A 82 -2.58 -2.25 -2.76
CA ALA A 82 -2.31 -1.29 -1.70
C ALA A 82 -1.40 -1.87 -0.63
N ARG A 83 -0.74 -1.00 0.10
CA ARG A 83 0.06 -1.31 1.28
C ARG A 83 -0.55 -0.64 2.48
N ARG A 84 -0.57 -1.35 3.60
CA ARG A 84 -0.99 -0.79 4.87
C ARG A 84 0.22 -0.36 5.68
N VAL A 85 0.18 0.85 6.19
CA VAL A 85 1.13 1.36 7.19
C VAL A 85 0.50 1.10 8.56
N GLU A 86 0.96 0.05 9.23
CA GLU A 86 0.32 -0.45 10.46
C GLU A 86 0.38 0.57 11.61
N SER A 87 1.51 1.24 11.78
CA SER A 87 1.69 2.23 12.85
C SER A 87 0.82 3.47 12.69
N ALA A 88 0.35 3.77 11.49
CA ALA A 88 -0.49 4.92 11.20
C ALA A 88 -1.96 4.53 10.94
N ASN A 89 -2.29 3.24 10.89
CA ASN A 89 -3.59 2.72 10.45
C ASN A 89 -4.06 3.41 9.16
N ALA A 90 -3.16 3.46 8.19
CA ALA A 90 -3.33 4.19 6.94
C ALA A 90 -2.85 3.35 5.76
N TYR A 91 -3.18 3.79 4.56
CA TYR A 91 -2.95 3.03 3.34
C TYR A 91 -2.22 3.87 2.30
N LEU A 92 -1.43 3.19 1.48
CA LEU A 92 -0.77 3.73 0.29
C LEU A 92 -1.11 2.86 -0.92
N ALA A 93 -1.28 3.49 -2.08
CA ALA A 93 -1.33 2.74 -3.33
C ALA A 93 0.02 2.06 -3.60
N ASN A 94 0.00 0.82 -4.04
CA ASN A 94 1.20 0.14 -4.48
C ASN A 94 1.51 0.57 -5.92
N SER A 95 2.63 1.23 -6.13
CA SER A 95 3.08 1.65 -7.47
C SER A 95 3.55 0.50 -8.36
N HIS A 96 3.65 -0.71 -7.80
CA HIS A 96 4.08 -1.93 -8.49
C HIS A 96 3.09 -3.08 -8.26
N PRO A 97 1.83 -2.99 -8.74
CA PRO A 97 0.82 -4.00 -8.42
C PRO A 97 1.14 -5.42 -8.89
N GLY A 98 1.97 -5.55 -9.92
CA GLY A 98 2.41 -6.83 -10.45
C GLY A 98 3.59 -7.46 -9.70
N CYS A 99 4.20 -6.76 -8.77
CA CYS A 99 5.40 -7.22 -8.05
C CYS A 99 5.06 -7.45 -6.58
N ARG A 100 5.41 -8.64 -6.09
CA ARG A 100 5.26 -8.98 -4.65
C ARG A 100 6.60 -8.85 -3.99
N HIS A 101 6.78 -7.79 -3.23
CA HIS A 101 7.95 -7.54 -2.41
C HIS A 101 7.54 -7.26 -0.97
N ASP A 102 8.38 -7.69 -0.05
CA ASP A 102 8.28 -7.29 1.34
C ASP A 102 8.90 -5.90 1.49
N CYS A 103 8.06 -4.88 1.61
CA CYS A 103 8.50 -3.50 1.74
C CYS A 103 8.95 -3.18 3.17
N ILE A 104 10.04 -2.45 3.26
CA ILE A 104 10.44 -1.77 4.50
C ILE A 104 9.97 -0.32 4.38
N PHE A 105 9.08 0.12 5.27
CA PHE A 105 8.60 1.49 5.28
C PHE A 105 9.44 2.38 6.16
N LEU A 106 9.77 3.56 5.65
CA LEU A 106 10.39 4.65 6.38
C LEU A 106 9.34 5.73 6.58
N ILE A 107 8.99 6.02 7.82
CA ILE A 107 7.90 6.95 8.15
C ILE A 107 8.47 8.14 8.88
N CYS A 108 8.20 9.34 8.35
CA CYS A 108 8.62 10.59 8.99
C CYS A 108 7.62 11.00 10.08
N ASP A 109 8.12 11.17 11.29
CA ASP A 109 7.31 11.59 12.43
C ASP A 109 6.83 13.04 12.33
N GLU A 110 7.55 13.89 11.56
CA GLU A 110 7.22 15.30 11.40
C GLU A 110 6.14 15.55 10.34
N CYS A 111 6.36 15.03 9.12
CA CYS A 111 5.47 15.33 7.99
C CYS A 111 4.54 14.18 7.60
N GLY A 112 4.69 13.01 8.22
CA GLY A 112 3.86 11.83 7.94
C GLY A 112 4.18 11.13 6.61
N GLN A 113 5.17 11.61 5.85
CA GLN A 113 5.54 10.96 4.60
C GLN A 113 6.07 9.55 4.85
N ALA A 114 5.65 8.61 4.02
CA ALA A 114 6.16 7.25 4.02
C ALA A 114 6.86 6.98 2.69
N THR A 115 8.08 6.48 2.78
CA THR A 115 8.86 5.94 1.66
C THR A 115 9.07 4.46 1.90
N HIS A 116 9.34 3.70 0.86
CA HIS A 116 9.67 2.28 1.04
C HIS A 116 11.04 1.97 0.43
N ILE A 117 11.68 0.96 1.03
CA ILE A 117 12.87 0.33 0.48
C ILE A 117 12.50 -1.12 0.17
N ASP A 118 12.90 -1.58 -1.01
CA ASP A 118 12.79 -2.98 -1.41
C ASP A 118 14.18 -3.60 -1.31
N ASP A 119 14.43 -4.30 -0.21
CA ASP A 119 15.67 -5.03 0.00
C ASP A 119 15.36 -6.42 0.55
N ASP A 120 15.23 -7.38 -0.35
CA ASP A 120 14.92 -8.77 -0.02
C ASP A 120 15.99 -9.43 0.88
N ARG A 121 17.19 -8.91 0.86
CA ARG A 121 18.28 -9.38 1.72
C ARG A 121 18.02 -9.03 3.19
N LEU A 122 17.54 -7.81 3.46
CA LEU A 122 17.21 -7.37 4.81
C LEU A 122 15.97 -8.09 5.35
N THR A 123 14.91 -8.14 4.56
CA THR A 123 13.68 -8.85 4.95
C THR A 123 13.92 -10.35 5.08
N GLY A 124 14.72 -10.93 4.19
CA GLY A 124 15.13 -12.33 4.26
C GLY A 124 15.90 -12.65 5.53
N ALA A 125 16.79 -11.78 5.98
CA ALA A 125 17.52 -11.93 7.24
C ALA A 125 16.58 -11.91 8.46
N LEU A 126 15.58 -11.04 8.45
CA LEU A 126 14.57 -11.00 9.51
C LEU A 126 13.71 -12.28 9.54
N VAL A 127 13.29 -12.77 8.38
CA VAL A 127 12.55 -14.03 8.26
C VAL A 127 13.38 -15.21 8.76
N SER A 128 14.67 -15.27 8.39
CA SER A 128 15.57 -16.33 8.84
C SER A 128 15.74 -16.31 10.36
N ALA A 129 15.91 -15.14 10.96
CA ALA A 129 16.02 -15.00 12.41
C ALA A 129 14.73 -15.46 13.12
N ALA A 130 13.57 -15.17 12.54
CA ALA A 130 12.29 -15.61 13.09
C ALA A 130 12.11 -17.14 12.99
N HIS A 131 12.54 -17.76 11.89
CA HIS A 131 12.56 -19.22 11.75
C HIS A 131 13.47 -19.89 12.79
N GLU A 132 14.65 -19.34 13.02
CA GLU A 132 15.58 -19.81 14.05
C GLU A 132 14.97 -19.72 15.45
N ALA A 133 14.09 -18.72 15.67
CA ALA A 133 13.33 -18.59 16.91
C ALA A 133 12.09 -19.48 17.01
N GLY A 134 11.84 -20.34 16.01
CA GLY A 134 10.76 -21.31 16.00
C GLY A 134 9.44 -20.82 15.42
N PHE A 135 9.43 -19.66 14.72
CA PHE A 135 8.23 -19.14 14.05
C PHE A 135 8.10 -19.73 12.65
N ALA A 136 6.86 -19.92 12.21
CA ALA A 136 6.50 -20.36 10.86
C ALA A 136 5.48 -19.41 10.23
N GLU A 137 5.26 -19.55 8.93
CA GLU A 137 4.30 -18.71 8.15
C GLU A 137 4.51 -17.21 8.36
N ILE A 138 5.77 -16.79 8.34
CA ILE A 138 6.17 -15.42 8.67
C ILE A 138 5.81 -14.47 7.54
N ARG A 139 5.16 -13.38 7.88
CA ARG A 139 4.94 -12.23 7.00
C ARG A 139 5.64 -11.02 7.60
N PRO A 140 6.70 -10.53 6.95
CA PRO A 140 7.40 -9.36 7.47
C PRO A 140 6.53 -8.10 7.45
N VAL A 141 6.50 -7.40 8.58
CA VAL A 141 5.95 -6.05 8.71
C VAL A 141 7.04 -5.18 9.30
N VAL A 142 7.72 -4.41 8.47
CA VAL A 142 8.89 -3.63 8.89
C VAL A 142 8.63 -2.16 8.66
N GLU A 143 8.60 -1.41 9.75
CA GLU A 143 8.42 0.03 9.75
C GLU A 143 9.51 0.68 10.60
N LEU A 144 10.22 1.64 10.01
CA LEU A 144 11.19 2.46 10.70
C LEU A 144 10.69 3.89 10.78
N ARG A 145 10.66 4.43 11.97
CA ARG A 145 10.21 5.80 12.23
C ARG A 145 11.40 6.70 12.50
N GLY A 146 11.33 7.91 11.98
CA GLY A 146 12.39 8.89 12.15
C GLY A 146 12.02 10.22 11.52
N ARG A 147 13.01 10.96 11.08
CA ARG A 147 12.84 12.26 10.45
C ARG A 147 13.42 12.21 9.03
N CYS A 148 12.64 12.60 8.04
CA CYS A 148 13.11 12.62 6.66
C CYS A 148 14.08 13.79 6.41
N ALA A 149 14.83 13.72 5.31
CA ALA A 149 15.82 14.72 4.96
C ALA A 149 15.23 16.13 4.79
N ALA A 150 13.96 16.24 4.35
CA ALA A 150 13.29 17.52 4.19
C ALA A 150 12.91 18.17 5.54
N CYS A 151 12.73 17.38 6.59
CA CYS A 151 12.37 17.85 7.93
C CYS A 151 13.58 17.95 8.87
N GLY A 152 14.68 17.41 8.43
CA GLY A 152 15.94 17.23 9.07
C GLY A 152 16.66 17.90 9.80
#